data_df9ed9ad19603f3a9c126e2759775e47
#
_entry.id   df9ed9ad19603f3a9c126e2759775e47
#
_cell.length_a   1.000
_cell.length_b   1.000
_cell.length_c   1.000
_cell.angle_alpha   90.00
_cell.angle_beta   90.00
_cell.angle_gamma   90.00
#
_symmetry.space_group_name_H-M   'P 1'
#
loop_
_entity.id
_entity.type
_entity.pdbx_description
1 polymer ?
#
loop_
_entity_poly.entity_id
_entity_poly.type
_entity_poly.pdbx_seq_one_letter_code
_entity_poly.pdbx_strand_id
1 'polypeptide(L)'
;MPKNHSNEVIIEAIKWLNEIGCDEPLCIDKQSSHNLISDKYDINDEKKDLKYSNDIDLEKINTMKSLEQYLLSKNIISDSNIPFYSGSEKADLMVIGDKPEELNKKRPFQGKVETLLDAMLKAISFDKTNTYYTNLYFTSLSQSSKLVLEIIKKQITIVKPKVIIMFGAEVTKILSNTEDSIFHSRGKWYDIYIDDNVESVNGISMFHPRYILANNESKKETWSDLKDIRKKLS
;
A
#
# COMPACT_ATOMS: atom_id res chain seq x y z
N MET A 1 23.37 -21.26 -24.13
CA MET A 1 24.13 -20.28 -23.32
C MET A 1 23.10 -19.51 -22.48
N PRO A 2 23.09 -19.59 -21.17
CA PRO A 2 22.17 -18.85 -20.35
C PRO A 2 22.55 -17.36 -20.37
N LYS A 3 21.67 -16.51 -20.89
CA LYS A 3 21.84 -15.06 -20.92
C LYS A 3 21.86 -14.54 -19.47
N ASN A 4 22.82 -13.68 -19.18
CA ASN A 4 23.19 -13.02 -17.95
C ASN A 4 22.02 -12.24 -17.29
N HIS A 5 21.04 -12.93 -16.75
CA HIS A 5 19.90 -12.33 -16.00
C HIS A 5 20.38 -11.55 -14.76
N SER A 6 21.53 -11.92 -14.19
CA SER A 6 22.10 -11.25 -13.02
C SER A 6 22.56 -9.81 -13.30
N ASN A 7 23.09 -9.53 -14.49
CA ASN A 7 23.62 -8.20 -14.82
C ASN A 7 22.49 -7.20 -15.11
N GLU A 8 21.37 -7.63 -15.69
CA GLU A 8 20.21 -6.77 -15.93
C GLU A 8 19.57 -6.32 -14.61
N VAL A 9 19.43 -7.24 -13.64
CA VAL A 9 18.91 -6.95 -12.30
C VAL A 9 19.81 -5.96 -11.53
N ILE A 10 21.14 -6.10 -11.67
CA ILE A 10 22.10 -5.18 -11.05
C ILE A 10 22.02 -3.78 -11.71
N ILE A 11 21.90 -3.71 -13.03
CA ILE A 11 21.75 -2.46 -13.76
C ILE A 11 20.43 -1.75 -13.40
N GLU A 12 19.32 -2.48 -13.27
CA GLU A 12 18.05 -1.92 -12.83
C GLU A 12 18.14 -1.41 -11.38
N ALA A 13 18.79 -2.16 -10.49
CA ALA A 13 19.02 -1.73 -9.12
C ALA A 13 19.89 -0.46 -9.04
N ILE A 14 20.95 -0.36 -9.84
CA ILE A 14 21.81 0.82 -9.91
C ILE A 14 21.04 2.01 -10.51
N LYS A 15 20.25 1.81 -11.55
CA LYS A 15 19.39 2.86 -12.10
C LYS A 15 18.40 3.37 -11.06
N TRP A 16 17.73 2.46 -10.35
CA TRP A 16 16.81 2.82 -9.27
C TRP A 16 17.51 3.60 -8.15
N LEU A 17 18.72 3.18 -7.73
CA LEU A 17 19.51 3.89 -6.73
C LEU A 17 19.92 5.29 -7.21
N ASN A 18 20.30 5.45 -8.48
CA ASN A 18 20.68 6.73 -9.07
C ASN A 18 19.46 7.65 -9.27
N GLU A 19 18.34 7.14 -9.76
CA GLU A 19 17.09 7.91 -9.97
C GLU A 19 16.52 8.48 -8.66
N ILE A 20 16.79 7.85 -7.52
CA ILE A 20 16.35 8.32 -6.20
C ILE A 20 17.43 9.14 -5.45
N GLY A 21 18.51 9.56 -6.15
CA GLY A 21 19.51 10.49 -5.62
C GLY A 21 20.45 9.87 -4.60
N CYS A 22 20.82 8.59 -4.74
CA CYS A 22 21.88 7.93 -3.97
C CYS A 22 23.24 8.10 -4.66
N ASP A 23 23.70 9.35 -4.81
CA ASP A 23 25.02 9.66 -5.42
C ASP A 23 26.16 9.66 -4.39
N GLU A 24 25.89 9.39 -3.12
CA GLU A 24 26.95 9.39 -2.10
C GLU A 24 27.48 7.99 -1.79
N PRO A 25 28.80 7.80 -1.77
CA PRO A 25 29.41 6.58 -1.26
C PRO A 25 29.10 6.45 0.22
N LEU A 26 28.76 5.23 0.65
CA LEU A 26 28.40 4.85 2.01
C LEU A 26 29.40 5.40 3.05
N CYS A 27 29.13 6.55 3.64
CA CYS A 27 29.73 6.99 4.88
C CYS A 27 28.91 6.46 6.04
N ILE A 28 29.51 5.53 6.77
CA ILE A 28 28.95 4.96 8.00
C ILE A 28 29.25 5.95 9.12
N ASP A 29 28.28 6.76 9.51
CA ASP A 29 28.29 7.45 10.80
C ASP A 29 27.14 6.96 11.68
N LYS A 30 27.55 6.17 12.67
CA LYS A 30 26.67 5.68 13.74
C LYS A 30 26.52 6.77 14.79
N GLN A 31 25.54 7.66 14.66
CA GLN A 31 24.96 8.40 15.81
C GLN A 31 23.94 9.42 15.28
N SER A 32 22.68 9.08 15.22
CA SER A 32 21.53 10.03 15.29
C SER A 32 20.18 9.35 14.94
N SER A 33 19.83 8.27 15.58
CA SER A 33 18.53 7.64 15.32
C SER A 33 17.74 7.32 16.59
N HIS A 34 17.54 8.33 17.47
CA HIS A 34 16.70 8.06 18.65
C HIS A 34 15.66 9.11 19.01
N ASN A 35 15.31 10.10 18.16
CA ASN A 35 14.38 11.15 18.59
C ASN A 35 13.34 11.61 17.55
N LEU A 36 12.75 10.73 16.76
CA LEU A 36 11.63 11.11 15.87
C LEU A 36 10.48 10.07 15.83
N ILE A 37 10.22 9.37 16.93
CA ILE A 37 9.01 8.56 17.06
C ILE A 37 8.38 8.87 18.42
N SER A 38 7.70 10.02 18.52
CA SER A 38 6.72 10.26 19.57
C SER A 38 5.65 11.23 19.09
N ASP A 39 4.98 10.94 17.99
CA ASP A 39 3.63 11.46 17.84
C ASP A 39 2.70 10.46 18.53
N LYS A 40 2.40 10.77 19.78
CA LYS A 40 1.36 10.15 20.57
C LYS A 40 0.03 10.36 19.84
N TYR A 41 -0.43 9.34 19.14
CA TYR A 41 -1.84 9.23 18.84
C TYR A 41 -2.54 8.83 20.15
N ASP A 42 -3.22 9.77 20.77
CA ASP A 42 -4.16 9.50 21.85
C ASP A 42 -5.29 8.60 21.30
N ILE A 43 -5.25 7.33 21.71
CA ILE A 43 -6.28 6.31 21.40
C ILE A 43 -7.52 6.51 22.32
N ASN A 44 -7.83 7.73 22.69
CA ASN A 44 -9.01 8.07 23.47
C ASN A 44 -9.87 9.10 22.73
N ASP A 45 -10.28 8.78 21.51
CA ASP A 45 -11.45 9.43 20.94
C ASP A 45 -12.65 8.48 21.10
N GLU A 46 -13.54 8.92 21.99
CA GLU A 46 -14.78 8.25 22.31
C GLU A 46 -15.57 7.94 21.04
N LYS A 47 -15.91 6.67 20.90
CA LYS A 47 -16.84 6.08 19.95
C LYS A 47 -18.09 6.94 19.76
N LYS A 48 -18.13 7.81 18.78
CA LYS A 48 -19.35 8.11 18.07
C LYS A 48 -19.54 6.99 17.04
N ASP A 49 -20.06 5.88 17.52
CA ASP A 49 -20.65 4.85 16.66
C ASP A 49 -21.79 5.52 15.87
N LEU A 50 -21.46 6.05 14.70
CA LEU A 50 -22.47 6.26 13.68
C LEU A 50 -23.04 4.87 13.43
N LYS A 51 -24.29 4.66 13.83
CA LYS A 51 -25.07 3.44 13.55
C LYS A 51 -25.20 3.31 12.03
N TYR A 52 -24.17 2.77 11.40
CA TYR A 52 -24.33 2.20 10.07
C TYR A 52 -25.15 0.93 10.28
N SER A 53 -26.39 0.95 9.79
CA SER A 53 -27.25 -0.23 9.73
C SER A 53 -26.46 -1.36 9.05
N ASN A 54 -26.50 -2.56 9.64
CA ASN A 54 -25.76 -3.76 9.24
C ASN A 54 -26.16 -4.36 7.86
N ASP A 55 -26.81 -3.58 6.99
CA ASP A 55 -27.19 -4.01 5.63
C ASP A 55 -26.29 -3.32 4.59
N ILE A 56 -24.99 -3.62 4.62
CA ILE A 56 -24.09 -3.25 3.53
C ILE A 56 -24.27 -4.32 2.45
N ASP A 57 -25.10 -4.05 1.47
CA ASP A 57 -25.31 -4.92 0.30
C ASP A 57 -24.10 -4.82 -0.67
N LEU A 58 -22.86 -4.97 -0.10
CA LEU A 58 -21.63 -4.97 -0.87
C LEU A 58 -21.54 -6.18 -1.80
N GLU A 59 -22.27 -7.25 -1.54
CA GLU A 59 -22.25 -8.47 -2.33
C GLU A 59 -22.64 -8.24 -3.79
N LYS A 60 -23.61 -7.35 -4.03
CA LYS A 60 -24.11 -7.03 -5.40
C LYS A 60 -23.22 -6.08 -6.19
N ILE A 61 -22.18 -5.53 -5.58
CA ILE A 61 -21.28 -4.56 -6.23
C ILE A 61 -20.17 -5.33 -6.94
N ASN A 62 -20.04 -5.18 -8.26
CA ASN A 62 -19.09 -5.93 -9.09
C ASN A 62 -18.13 -5.03 -9.91
N THR A 63 -18.20 -3.71 -9.74
CA THR A 63 -17.30 -2.76 -10.43
C THR A 63 -16.84 -1.67 -9.47
N MET A 64 -15.66 -1.10 -9.72
CA MET A 64 -15.13 -0.01 -8.92
C MET A 64 -16.04 1.23 -8.97
N LYS A 65 -16.60 1.53 -10.14
CA LYS A 65 -17.56 2.62 -10.31
C LYS A 65 -18.82 2.45 -9.46
N SER A 66 -19.37 1.24 -9.38
CA SER A 66 -20.54 0.96 -8.54
C SER A 66 -20.18 1.00 -7.04
N LEU A 67 -18.96 0.62 -6.67
CA LEU A 67 -18.46 0.77 -5.30
C LEU A 67 -18.35 2.24 -4.92
N GLU A 68 -17.75 3.07 -5.76
CA GLU A 68 -17.65 4.52 -5.52
C GLU A 68 -19.03 5.17 -5.38
N GLN A 69 -19.98 4.86 -6.27
CA GLN A 69 -21.36 5.35 -6.20
C GLN A 69 -22.06 4.90 -4.91
N TYR A 70 -21.85 3.67 -4.49
CA TYR A 70 -22.37 3.16 -3.23
C TYR A 70 -21.83 3.93 -2.03
N LEU A 71 -20.50 4.14 -1.97
CA LEU A 71 -19.85 4.89 -0.89
C LEU A 71 -20.34 6.35 -0.84
N LEU A 72 -20.57 6.99 -1.99
CA LEU A 72 -21.21 8.31 -2.09
C LEU A 72 -22.63 8.30 -1.55
N SER A 73 -23.45 7.32 -1.95
CA SER A 73 -24.86 7.20 -1.52
C SER A 73 -25.02 7.00 -0.02
N LYS A 74 -24.03 6.39 0.63
CA LYS A 74 -23.99 6.16 2.08
C LYS A 74 -23.27 7.27 2.86
N ASN A 75 -22.87 8.36 2.19
CA ASN A 75 -22.09 9.45 2.76
C ASN A 75 -20.77 8.98 3.44
N ILE A 76 -20.22 7.84 3.00
CA ILE A 76 -18.90 7.37 3.44
C ILE A 76 -17.82 8.21 2.79
N ILE A 77 -18.03 8.61 1.54
CA ILE A 77 -17.24 9.60 0.81
C ILE A 77 -18.13 10.79 0.47
N SER A 78 -17.57 12.00 0.49
CA SER A 78 -18.31 13.24 0.28
C SER A 78 -18.30 13.73 -1.15
N ASP A 79 -17.37 13.27 -1.98
CA ASP A 79 -17.09 13.79 -3.31
C ASP A 79 -16.37 12.73 -4.15
N SER A 80 -16.62 12.73 -5.46
CA SER A 80 -15.88 11.92 -6.44
C SER A 80 -14.45 12.42 -6.70
N ASN A 81 -14.03 13.53 -6.09
CA ASN A 81 -12.66 14.06 -6.17
C ASN A 81 -11.70 13.51 -5.10
N ILE A 82 -12.15 12.59 -4.27
CA ILE A 82 -11.31 11.97 -3.26
C ILE A 82 -10.30 10.99 -3.88
N PRO A 83 -9.16 10.75 -3.21
CA PRO A 83 -8.13 9.83 -3.69
C PRO A 83 -8.48 8.35 -3.41
N PHE A 84 -9.65 7.90 -3.86
CA PHE A 84 -10.18 6.57 -3.55
C PHE A 84 -9.33 5.46 -4.18
N TYR A 85 -9.09 5.52 -5.49
CA TYR A 85 -8.21 4.59 -6.19
C TYR A 85 -7.61 5.21 -7.45
N SER A 86 -6.60 4.54 -8.01
CA SER A 86 -6.03 4.84 -9.33
C SER A 86 -5.36 3.61 -9.94
N GLY A 87 -4.96 3.71 -11.22
CA GLY A 87 -4.32 2.62 -11.95
C GLY A 87 -5.32 1.67 -12.62
N SER A 88 -4.93 0.41 -12.80
CA SER A 88 -5.68 -0.58 -13.57
C SER A 88 -6.60 -1.41 -12.67
N GLU A 89 -7.88 -1.51 -13.02
CA GLU A 89 -8.83 -2.42 -12.35
C GLU A 89 -8.60 -3.91 -12.72
N LYS A 90 -7.69 -4.19 -13.65
CA LYS A 90 -7.28 -5.55 -14.04
C LYS A 90 -5.79 -5.75 -13.79
N ALA A 91 -5.36 -5.39 -12.58
CA ALA A 91 -3.96 -5.42 -12.21
C ALA A 91 -3.57 -6.72 -11.50
N ASP A 92 -2.42 -7.29 -11.86
CA ASP A 92 -1.83 -8.40 -11.12
C ASP A 92 -1.22 -7.96 -9.78
N LEU A 93 -0.89 -6.67 -9.65
CA LEU A 93 -0.30 -6.08 -8.45
C LEU A 93 -1.23 -5.00 -7.87
N MET A 94 -1.55 -5.12 -6.59
CA MET A 94 -2.29 -4.10 -5.84
C MET A 94 -1.43 -3.47 -4.77
N VAL A 95 -1.44 -2.15 -4.67
CA VAL A 95 -0.69 -1.36 -3.70
C VAL A 95 -1.66 -0.69 -2.75
N ILE A 96 -1.50 -0.91 -1.46
CA ILE A 96 -2.35 -0.35 -0.41
C ILE A 96 -1.49 0.46 0.55
N GLY A 97 -1.76 1.77 0.66
CA GLY A 97 -1.18 2.68 1.65
C GLY A 97 -2.10 2.93 2.84
N ASP A 98 -1.63 3.70 3.80
CA ASP A 98 -2.42 4.13 4.95
C ASP A 98 -3.40 5.25 4.58
N LYS A 99 -2.88 6.40 4.17
CA LYS A 99 -3.64 7.60 3.82
C LYS A 99 -2.91 8.42 2.75
N PRO A 100 -3.63 9.20 1.93
CA PRO A 100 -3.02 10.08 0.96
C PRO A 100 -2.31 11.26 1.64
N GLU A 101 -1.32 11.85 0.96
CA GLU A 101 -0.64 13.08 1.39
C GLU A 101 -1.58 14.28 1.40
N GLU A 102 -2.49 14.35 0.41
CA GLU A 102 -3.46 15.43 0.24
C GLU A 102 -4.83 14.85 -0.17
N LEU A 103 -5.89 15.22 0.55
CA LEU A 103 -7.25 14.72 0.28
C LEU A 103 -7.94 15.41 -0.91
N ASN A 104 -7.41 16.54 -1.39
CA ASN A 104 -7.97 17.30 -2.51
C ASN A 104 -7.50 16.85 -3.89
N LYS A 105 -6.71 15.79 -3.97
CA LYS A 105 -6.22 15.21 -5.23
C LYS A 105 -6.74 13.79 -5.42
N LYS A 106 -7.15 13.47 -6.65
CA LYS A 106 -7.76 12.18 -7.03
C LYS A 106 -6.84 10.96 -6.97
N ARG A 107 -5.61 11.06 -6.43
CA ARG A 107 -4.66 9.94 -6.42
C ARG A 107 -4.31 9.53 -5.02
N PRO A 108 -4.28 8.20 -4.74
CA PRO A 108 -3.90 7.67 -3.43
C PRO A 108 -2.48 8.05 -3.00
N PHE A 109 -1.53 8.09 -3.94
CA PHE A 109 -0.14 8.48 -3.70
C PHE A 109 0.20 9.73 -4.51
N GLN A 110 1.00 10.64 -3.95
CA GLN A 110 1.22 11.98 -4.50
C GLN A 110 2.63 12.50 -4.25
N GLY A 111 3.06 13.43 -5.10
CA GLY A 111 4.31 14.16 -4.94
C GLY A 111 5.54 13.25 -4.92
N LYS A 112 6.47 13.49 -3.99
CA LYS A 112 7.71 12.70 -3.85
C LYS A 112 7.44 11.23 -3.53
N VAL A 113 6.37 10.95 -2.80
CA VAL A 113 5.93 9.58 -2.46
C VAL A 113 5.52 8.82 -3.71
N GLU A 114 4.72 9.44 -4.59
CA GLU A 114 4.33 8.86 -5.89
C GLU A 114 5.56 8.64 -6.79
N THR A 115 6.45 9.63 -6.87
CA THR A 115 7.67 9.54 -7.69
C THR A 115 8.55 8.36 -7.25
N LEU A 116 8.77 8.20 -5.95
CA LEU A 116 9.54 7.07 -5.43
C LEU A 116 8.83 5.74 -5.69
N LEU A 117 7.52 5.67 -5.46
CA LEU A 117 6.73 4.47 -5.70
C LEU A 117 6.76 4.06 -7.18
N ASP A 118 6.60 5.01 -8.10
CA ASP A 118 6.69 4.75 -9.54
C ASP A 118 8.09 4.19 -9.92
N ALA A 119 9.17 4.72 -9.35
CA ALA A 119 10.54 4.21 -9.56
C ALA A 119 10.73 2.80 -9.00
N MET A 120 10.21 2.53 -7.79
CA MET A 120 10.25 1.20 -7.17
C MET A 120 9.55 0.15 -8.03
N LEU A 121 8.34 0.44 -8.50
CA LEU A 121 7.54 -0.48 -9.30
C LEU A 121 8.15 -0.69 -10.69
N LYS A 122 8.65 0.36 -11.33
CA LYS A 122 9.34 0.28 -12.61
C LYS A 122 10.55 -0.64 -12.57
N ALA A 123 11.31 -0.66 -11.46
CA ALA A 123 12.45 -1.54 -11.26
C ALA A 123 12.09 -3.04 -11.26
N ILE A 124 10.81 -3.36 -11.03
CA ILE A 124 10.26 -4.73 -11.11
C ILE A 124 9.31 -4.93 -12.29
N SER A 125 9.36 -4.02 -13.29
CA SER A 125 8.55 -4.05 -14.52
C SER A 125 7.06 -3.82 -14.32
N PHE A 126 6.70 -3.04 -13.30
CA PHE A 126 5.33 -2.59 -13.04
C PHE A 126 5.21 -1.07 -13.21
N ASP A 127 4.01 -0.62 -13.62
CA ASP A 127 3.66 0.79 -13.77
C ASP A 127 2.15 1.01 -13.54
N LYS A 128 1.67 2.21 -13.83
CA LYS A 128 0.25 2.58 -13.65
C LYS A 128 -0.73 1.81 -14.55
N THR A 129 -0.25 1.14 -15.59
CA THR A 129 -1.10 0.37 -16.51
C THR A 129 -1.38 -1.04 -16.03
N ASN A 130 -0.51 -1.57 -15.17
CA ASN A 130 -0.60 -2.94 -14.64
C ASN A 130 -0.60 -3.03 -13.11
N THR A 131 -0.75 -1.89 -12.43
CA THR A 131 -0.85 -1.80 -10.96
C THR A 131 -2.13 -1.07 -10.55
N TYR A 132 -2.76 -1.51 -9.48
CA TYR A 132 -3.88 -0.85 -8.81
C TYR A 132 -3.41 -0.20 -7.52
N TYR A 133 -3.84 1.04 -7.24
CA TYR A 133 -3.42 1.81 -6.07
C TYR A 133 -4.64 2.24 -5.26
N THR A 134 -4.57 2.08 -3.95
CA THR A 134 -5.56 2.58 -3.00
C THR A 134 -4.92 2.86 -1.63
N ASN A 135 -5.69 3.45 -0.73
CA ASN A 135 -5.33 3.63 0.68
C ASN A 135 -6.43 3.06 1.58
N LEU A 136 -6.09 2.74 2.83
CA LEU A 136 -7.08 2.40 3.85
C LEU A 136 -8.04 3.57 4.07
N TYR A 137 -7.47 4.74 4.32
CA TYR A 137 -8.23 5.96 4.58
C TYR A 137 -8.09 6.91 3.39
N PHE A 138 -9.19 7.21 2.74
CA PHE A 138 -9.27 8.11 1.59
C PHE A 138 -10.08 9.38 1.87
N THR A 139 -10.50 9.58 3.13
CA THR A 139 -11.26 10.73 3.60
C THR A 139 -10.76 11.15 4.99
N SER A 140 -11.04 12.40 5.39
CA SER A 140 -10.76 12.90 6.73
C SER A 140 -11.75 12.41 7.79
N LEU A 141 -12.84 11.73 7.39
CA LEU A 141 -13.81 11.19 8.32
C LEU A 141 -13.23 9.96 9.03
N SER A 142 -13.42 9.90 10.34
CA SER A 142 -13.06 8.71 11.12
C SER A 142 -13.93 7.54 10.68
N GLN A 143 -13.28 6.45 10.26
CA GLN A 143 -13.93 5.22 9.82
C GLN A 143 -13.53 4.09 10.75
N SER A 144 -14.47 3.20 11.05
CA SER A 144 -14.13 2.01 11.83
C SER A 144 -13.22 1.08 11.04
N SER A 145 -12.28 0.44 11.72
CA SER A 145 -11.36 -0.53 11.08
C SER A 145 -12.12 -1.65 10.37
N LYS A 146 -13.30 -2.03 10.87
CA LYS A 146 -14.18 -3.03 10.23
C LYS A 146 -14.68 -2.54 8.87
N LEU A 147 -15.22 -1.32 8.78
CA LEU A 147 -15.71 -0.74 7.52
C LEU A 147 -14.58 -0.60 6.49
N VAL A 148 -13.43 -0.11 6.92
CA VAL A 148 -12.23 0.02 6.08
C VAL A 148 -11.83 -1.33 5.51
N LEU A 149 -11.78 -2.37 6.35
CA LEU A 149 -11.44 -3.72 5.92
C LEU A 149 -12.44 -4.27 4.89
N GLU A 150 -13.75 -4.07 5.12
CA GLU A 150 -14.80 -4.50 4.18
C GLU A 150 -14.68 -3.81 2.81
N ILE A 151 -14.40 -2.51 2.80
CA ILE A 151 -14.18 -1.75 1.55
C ILE A 151 -12.94 -2.27 0.81
N ILE A 152 -11.84 -2.49 1.51
CA ILE A 152 -10.61 -3.02 0.90
C ILE A 152 -10.81 -4.45 0.37
N LYS A 153 -11.45 -5.32 1.14
CA LYS A 153 -11.79 -6.68 0.70
C LYS A 153 -12.65 -6.65 -0.58
N LYS A 154 -13.60 -5.71 -0.65
CA LYS A 154 -14.42 -5.53 -1.86
C LYS A 154 -13.59 -5.06 -3.06
N GLN A 155 -12.64 -4.16 -2.87
CA GLN A 155 -11.72 -3.76 -3.93
C GLN A 155 -10.87 -4.95 -4.40
N ILE A 156 -10.35 -5.78 -3.47
CA ILE A 156 -9.58 -6.99 -3.79
C ILE A 156 -10.44 -7.96 -4.61
N THR A 157 -11.71 -8.18 -4.23
CA THR A 157 -12.65 -9.06 -4.96
C THR A 157 -12.91 -8.57 -6.39
N ILE A 158 -12.97 -7.26 -6.60
CA ILE A 158 -13.21 -6.67 -7.94
C ILE A 158 -11.95 -6.75 -8.80
N VAL A 159 -10.79 -6.37 -8.26
CA VAL A 159 -9.51 -6.27 -8.99
C VAL A 159 -8.89 -7.65 -9.19
N LYS A 160 -9.02 -8.56 -8.23
CA LYS A 160 -8.44 -9.93 -8.20
C LYS A 160 -6.93 -9.94 -8.45
N PRO A 161 -6.14 -9.17 -7.67
CA PRO A 161 -4.70 -9.12 -7.83
C PRO A 161 -4.06 -10.45 -7.45
N LYS A 162 -2.91 -10.78 -8.01
CA LYS A 162 -2.08 -11.93 -7.60
C LYS A 162 -1.27 -11.64 -6.35
N VAL A 163 -0.86 -10.37 -6.18
CA VAL A 163 -0.05 -9.91 -5.05
C VAL A 163 -0.55 -8.56 -4.56
N ILE A 164 -0.54 -8.39 -3.24
CA ILE A 164 -0.83 -7.12 -2.56
C ILE A 164 0.44 -6.63 -1.85
N ILE A 165 0.84 -5.38 -2.10
CA ILE A 165 1.83 -4.66 -1.29
C ILE A 165 1.10 -3.89 -0.21
N MET A 166 1.42 -4.18 1.05
CA MET A 166 0.89 -3.52 2.24
C MET A 166 1.93 -2.53 2.78
N PHE A 167 1.74 -1.23 2.54
CA PHE A 167 2.68 -0.21 2.97
C PHE A 167 2.41 0.29 4.40
N GLY A 168 3.33 -0.05 5.30
CA GLY A 168 3.35 0.43 6.69
C GLY A 168 2.63 -0.50 7.67
N ALA A 169 2.82 -0.20 8.97
CA ALA A 169 2.34 -1.03 10.05
C ALA A 169 0.80 -1.15 10.09
N GLU A 170 0.10 -0.04 9.86
CA GLU A 170 -1.36 0.02 9.97
C GLU A 170 -2.05 -0.83 8.90
N VAL A 171 -1.59 -0.73 7.64
CA VAL A 171 -2.11 -1.56 6.54
C VAL A 171 -1.85 -3.04 6.82
N THR A 172 -0.63 -3.36 7.25
CA THR A 172 -0.24 -4.72 7.59
C THR A 172 -1.11 -5.27 8.73
N LYS A 173 -1.27 -4.51 9.83
CA LYS A 173 -2.10 -4.91 10.97
C LYS A 173 -3.56 -5.18 10.58
N ILE A 174 -4.18 -4.28 9.83
CA ILE A 174 -5.60 -4.39 9.46
C ILE A 174 -5.84 -5.57 8.53
N LEU A 175 -4.96 -5.80 7.54
CA LEU A 175 -5.18 -6.82 6.52
C LEU A 175 -4.71 -8.21 6.95
N SER A 176 -3.63 -8.33 7.71
CA SER A 176 -3.06 -9.62 8.12
C SER A 176 -3.36 -9.98 9.58
N ASN A 177 -4.08 -9.12 10.31
CA ASN A 177 -4.41 -9.31 11.73
C ASN A 177 -3.16 -9.59 12.61
N THR A 178 -2.01 -8.97 12.29
CA THR A 178 -0.77 -9.08 13.07
C THR A 178 -0.60 -7.90 14.00
N GLU A 179 -0.03 -8.13 15.18
CA GLU A 179 0.38 -7.06 16.11
C GLU A 179 1.88 -6.73 15.99
N ASP A 180 2.59 -7.34 15.05
CA ASP A 180 4.01 -7.09 14.81
C ASP A 180 4.25 -5.64 14.37
N SER A 181 5.35 -5.05 14.85
CA SER A 181 5.80 -3.76 14.31
C SER A 181 6.24 -3.91 12.85
N ILE A 182 6.25 -2.81 12.09
CA ILE A 182 6.68 -2.82 10.69
C ILE A 182 8.12 -3.35 10.52
N PHE A 183 9.00 -3.12 11.50
CA PHE A 183 10.37 -3.61 11.47
C PHE A 183 10.46 -5.13 11.56
N HIS A 184 9.48 -5.79 12.17
CA HIS A 184 9.40 -7.24 12.25
C HIS A 184 8.56 -7.85 11.13
N SER A 185 7.58 -7.13 10.60
CA SER A 185 6.67 -7.63 9.57
C SER A 185 7.13 -7.34 8.14
N ARG A 186 7.98 -6.32 7.88
CA ARG A 186 8.46 -6.04 6.52
C ARG A 186 9.13 -7.26 5.88
N GLY A 187 8.90 -7.45 4.60
CA GLY A 187 9.41 -8.59 3.83
C GLY A 187 8.72 -9.92 4.13
N LYS A 188 7.81 -9.98 5.13
CA LYS A 188 7.02 -11.18 5.38
C LYS A 188 5.81 -11.24 4.46
N TRP A 189 5.48 -12.44 4.03
CA TRP A 189 4.29 -12.77 3.27
C TRP A 189 3.16 -13.21 4.18
N TYR A 190 1.94 -12.81 3.86
CA TYR A 190 0.71 -13.12 4.58
C TYR A 190 -0.36 -13.57 3.60
N ASP A 191 -1.21 -14.50 4.02
CA ASP A 191 -2.44 -14.81 3.31
C ASP A 191 -3.53 -13.82 3.72
N ILE A 192 -3.96 -12.99 2.78
CA ILE A 192 -5.01 -11.99 2.99
C ILE A 192 -6.34 -12.61 2.59
N TYR A 193 -7.13 -12.97 3.58
CA TYR A 193 -8.42 -13.60 3.39
C TYR A 193 -9.51 -12.59 2.99
N ILE A 194 -10.22 -12.89 1.89
CA ILE A 194 -11.26 -12.03 1.33
C ILE A 194 -12.60 -12.32 1.99
N ASP A 195 -12.90 -13.59 2.20
CA ASP A 195 -14.09 -14.09 2.87
C ASP A 195 -13.73 -14.96 4.08
N ASP A 196 -14.65 -15.78 4.59
CA ASP A 196 -14.47 -16.60 5.79
C ASP A 196 -13.37 -17.67 5.65
N ASN A 197 -12.16 -17.26 5.29
CA ASN A 197 -10.94 -18.06 5.11
C ASN A 197 -10.99 -19.07 3.94
N VAL A 198 -11.80 -18.83 2.94
CA VAL A 198 -11.91 -19.68 1.75
C VAL A 198 -11.01 -19.19 0.63
N GLU A 199 -11.06 -17.89 0.31
CA GLU A 199 -10.24 -17.30 -0.75
C GLU A 199 -9.22 -16.32 -0.15
N SER A 200 -7.95 -16.48 -0.52
CA SER A 200 -6.87 -15.60 -0.06
C SER A 200 -5.99 -15.11 -1.20
N VAL A 201 -5.38 -13.93 -1.00
CA VAL A 201 -4.39 -13.34 -1.88
C VAL A 201 -3.08 -13.16 -1.12
N ASN A 202 -1.93 -13.39 -1.77
CA ASN A 202 -0.63 -13.18 -1.13
C ASN A 202 -0.38 -11.68 -0.92
N GLY A 203 -0.20 -11.27 0.34
CA GLY A 203 0.18 -9.93 0.74
C GLY A 203 1.61 -9.87 1.27
N ILE A 204 2.38 -8.86 0.90
CA ILE A 204 3.71 -8.59 1.47
C ILE A 204 3.70 -7.27 2.22
N SER A 205 4.24 -7.28 3.44
CA SER A 205 4.42 -6.07 4.24
C SER A 205 5.70 -5.35 3.84
N MET A 206 5.63 -4.04 3.62
CA MET A 206 6.77 -3.21 3.22
C MET A 206 6.80 -1.87 3.96
N PHE A 207 7.98 -1.25 4.06
CA PHE A 207 8.07 0.14 4.49
C PHE A 207 7.29 1.06 3.56
N HIS A 208 6.52 2.00 4.13
CA HIS A 208 5.84 3.02 3.34
C HIS A 208 6.86 3.90 2.60
N PRO A 209 6.64 4.29 1.33
CA PRO A 209 7.57 5.14 0.59
C PRO A 209 7.91 6.45 1.31
N ARG A 210 7.00 7.00 2.12
CA ARG A 210 7.22 8.15 2.99
C ARG A 210 8.34 7.90 4.02
N TYR A 211 8.39 6.70 4.60
CA TYR A 211 9.45 6.28 5.51
C TYR A 211 10.78 6.13 4.77
N ILE A 212 10.77 5.52 3.58
CA ILE A 212 11.98 5.30 2.76
C ILE A 212 12.60 6.63 2.33
N LEU A 213 11.78 7.66 1.99
CA LEU A 213 12.25 9.01 1.69
C LEU A 213 12.97 9.68 2.87
N ALA A 214 12.53 9.40 4.08
CA ALA A 214 13.15 9.93 5.31
C ALA A 214 14.35 9.10 5.78
N ASN A 215 14.48 7.82 5.35
CA ASN A 215 15.45 6.86 5.86
C ASN A 215 16.11 6.11 4.69
N ASN A 216 17.16 6.69 4.11
CA ASN A 216 17.83 6.13 2.94
C ASN A 216 18.39 4.71 3.16
N GLU A 217 18.77 4.36 4.36
CA GLU A 217 19.29 3.03 4.72
C GLU A 217 18.27 1.92 4.45
N SER A 218 16.97 2.22 4.55
CA SER A 218 15.89 1.26 4.31
C SER A 218 15.72 0.87 2.81
N LYS A 219 16.38 1.56 1.89
CA LYS A 219 16.32 1.29 0.45
C LYS A 219 16.84 -0.09 0.08
N LYS A 220 17.93 -0.54 0.74
CA LYS A 220 18.52 -1.87 0.50
C LYS A 220 17.54 -3.00 0.86
N GLU A 221 16.85 -2.84 1.96
CA GLU A 221 15.84 -3.79 2.43
C GLU A 221 14.61 -3.77 1.53
N THR A 222 14.14 -2.57 1.17
CA THR A 222 13.03 -2.38 0.23
C THR A 222 13.32 -3.03 -1.13
N TRP A 223 14.56 -2.91 -1.63
CA TRP A 223 14.98 -3.58 -2.86
C TRP A 223 14.93 -5.11 -2.74
N SER A 224 15.27 -5.67 -1.60
CA SER A 224 15.11 -7.11 -1.35
C SER A 224 13.65 -7.54 -1.46
N ASP A 225 12.72 -6.77 -0.83
CA ASP A 225 11.30 -7.05 -0.86
C ASP A 225 10.74 -6.97 -2.29
N LEU A 226 11.16 -5.96 -3.07
CA LEU A 226 10.75 -5.82 -4.48
C LEU A 226 11.20 -7.00 -5.36
N LYS A 227 12.40 -7.54 -5.13
CA LYS A 227 12.87 -8.75 -5.83
C LYS A 227 12.00 -9.97 -5.52
N ASP A 228 11.56 -10.11 -4.27
CA ASP A 228 10.70 -11.20 -3.86
C ASP A 228 9.31 -11.10 -4.50
N ILE A 229 8.77 -9.87 -4.62
CA ILE A 229 7.54 -9.60 -5.36
C ILE A 229 7.69 -9.99 -6.83
N ARG A 230 8.76 -9.53 -7.49
CA ARG A 230 9.03 -9.88 -8.90
C ARG A 230 9.09 -11.39 -9.10
N LYS A 231 9.79 -12.11 -8.21
CA LYS A 231 9.90 -13.58 -8.26
C LYS A 231 8.52 -14.26 -8.09
N LYS A 232 7.64 -13.70 -7.27
CA LYS A 232 6.31 -14.24 -7.02
C LYS A 232 5.36 -14.04 -8.21
N LEU A 233 5.57 -12.98 -9.00
CA LEU A 233 4.73 -12.60 -10.15
C LEU A 233 5.27 -13.11 -11.50
N SER A 234 6.48 -13.69 -11.52
CA SER A 234 7.08 -14.34 -12.72
C SER A 234 6.55 -15.75 -12.89
#